data_ba96e293d52ef0c474bbd9826cc31ab3
#
_entry.id   ba96e293d52ef0c474bbd9826cc31ab3
#
_cell.length_a   1.000
_cell.length_b   1.000
_cell.length_c   1.000
_cell.angle_alpha   90.00
_cell.angle_beta   90.00
_cell.angle_gamma   90.00
#
_symmetry.space_group_name_H-M   'P 1'
#
loop_
_entity.id
_entity.type
_entity.pdbx_description
1 polymer ?
#
loop_
_entity_poly.entity_id
_entity_poly.type
_entity_poly.pdbx_seq_one_letter_code
_entity_poly.pdbx_strand_id
1 'polypeptide(L)'
;MIDLQYNIIRSHSTGAGKPLPELYVKAAMIARLYTFLQGKSGVHLELVSLLCEFINRGIYPFIPEHGSVGASGDLVQLAHIALTLIGEGEVFYQGKLRNAATVLQENGLKPFSMRIREGLSVTNGTSVMTGIGIVNLIYAKKLLRWSVAASVMMNEIAASYDDFMAQALNEAKHHKGQQEIAAMMREWVAGSKCVLQRENELYNQVHKEKIFEHKVQPYYSLRCVSQILGPIYDELENAEEVLINEINSACDNPIVDPDTQNIYHGGNFHGDYISFEMDKLKIAVTKLTMLSERQINYLFHDRINGILPPFVNLGVLGLNYGLQASQFTATSTTAECQTLSNPMYVHSIPNNNDNQDIVSMGTNSALLAKTVIENSYQVMAIQFMGIAQAIDYLKIQDRLSSKSRQVYEEIRSFFPVFTNDTPKYKEIEMMIDYLKKEDK
;
A
#
# COMPACT_ATOMS: atom_id res chain seq x y z
N MET A 1 -3.88 -42.61 -8.31
CA MET A 1 -2.82 -41.59 -8.27
C MET A 1 -3.22 -40.30 -9.01
N ILE A 2 -3.75 -40.38 -10.23
CA ILE A 2 -4.27 -39.20 -10.96
C ILE A 2 -5.47 -38.59 -10.24
N ASP A 3 -6.45 -39.37 -9.86
CA ASP A 3 -7.64 -38.89 -9.12
C ASP A 3 -7.28 -38.11 -7.86
N LEU A 4 -6.17 -38.48 -7.20
CA LEU A 4 -5.66 -37.77 -6.03
C LEU A 4 -5.29 -36.31 -6.36
N GLN A 5 -4.76 -36.04 -7.56
CA GLN A 5 -4.41 -34.68 -7.98
C GLN A 5 -5.65 -33.78 -8.14
N TYR A 6 -6.73 -34.33 -8.72
CA TYR A 6 -7.99 -33.62 -8.83
C TYR A 6 -8.68 -33.46 -7.46
N ASN A 7 -8.62 -34.49 -6.62
CA ASN A 7 -9.26 -34.46 -5.32
C ASN A 7 -8.60 -33.45 -4.38
N ILE A 8 -7.26 -33.27 -4.44
CA ILE A 8 -6.59 -32.24 -3.63
C ILE A 8 -7.06 -30.84 -4.04
N ILE A 9 -7.17 -30.57 -5.36
CA ILE A 9 -7.65 -29.28 -5.86
C ILE A 9 -9.09 -29.02 -5.39
N ARG A 10 -10.00 -29.96 -5.62
CA ARG A 10 -11.43 -29.82 -5.29
C ARG A 10 -11.66 -29.71 -3.78
N SER A 11 -10.98 -30.52 -2.98
CA SER A 11 -11.14 -30.54 -1.52
C SER A 11 -10.58 -29.27 -0.85
N HIS A 12 -9.61 -28.60 -1.48
CA HIS A 12 -9.02 -27.36 -0.96
C HIS A 12 -9.64 -26.09 -1.57
N SER A 13 -10.52 -26.21 -2.59
CA SER A 13 -11.26 -25.07 -3.14
C SER A 13 -12.45 -24.69 -2.24
N THR A 14 -12.15 -24.27 -1.00
CA THR A 14 -13.11 -24.03 0.09
C THR A 14 -13.00 -22.63 0.69
N GLY A 15 -12.38 -21.71 -0.03
CA GLY A 15 -12.23 -20.32 0.41
C GLY A 15 -13.57 -19.64 0.65
N ALA A 16 -13.57 -18.63 1.51
CA ALA A 16 -14.76 -17.85 1.87
C ALA A 16 -14.45 -16.34 1.90
N GLY A 17 -15.49 -15.52 1.94
CA GLY A 17 -15.37 -14.07 1.98
C GLY A 17 -15.52 -13.44 0.59
N LYS A 18 -15.08 -12.18 0.48
CA LYS A 18 -15.13 -11.44 -0.78
C LYS A 18 -14.05 -11.95 -1.75
N PRO A 19 -14.25 -11.80 -3.06
CA PRO A 19 -13.19 -12.11 -4.01
C PRO A 19 -12.03 -11.11 -3.89
N LEU A 20 -10.82 -11.61 -4.08
CA LEU A 20 -9.66 -10.74 -4.26
C LEU A 20 -9.84 -9.90 -5.55
N PRO A 21 -9.46 -8.63 -5.55
CA PRO A 21 -9.47 -7.80 -6.77
C PRO A 21 -8.55 -8.38 -7.86
N GLU A 22 -8.93 -8.21 -9.12
CA GLU A 22 -8.23 -8.78 -10.29
C GLU A 22 -6.72 -8.49 -10.31
N LEU A 23 -6.30 -7.29 -9.89
CA LEU A 23 -4.89 -6.93 -9.80
C LEU A 23 -4.10 -7.84 -8.83
N TYR A 24 -4.69 -8.16 -7.68
CA TYR A 24 -4.08 -9.03 -6.67
C TYR A 24 -4.04 -10.48 -7.14
N VAL A 25 -5.11 -10.94 -7.82
CA VAL A 25 -5.15 -12.26 -8.45
C VAL A 25 -4.07 -12.38 -9.53
N LYS A 26 -3.93 -11.37 -10.40
CA LYS A 26 -2.89 -11.32 -11.42
C LYS A 26 -1.49 -11.41 -10.79
N ALA A 27 -1.24 -10.66 -9.73
CA ALA A 27 0.04 -10.68 -9.02
C ALA A 27 0.33 -12.06 -8.40
N ALA A 28 -0.68 -12.71 -7.80
CA ALA A 28 -0.57 -14.07 -7.27
C ALA A 28 -0.25 -15.09 -8.37
N MET A 29 -0.90 -14.99 -9.53
CA MET A 29 -0.61 -15.86 -10.70
C MET A 29 0.80 -15.64 -11.22
N ILE A 30 1.27 -14.40 -11.28
CA ILE A 30 2.66 -14.08 -11.67
C ILE A 30 3.65 -14.69 -10.67
N ALA A 31 3.41 -14.52 -9.37
CA ALA A 31 4.27 -15.11 -8.34
C ALA A 31 4.30 -16.64 -8.44
N ARG A 32 3.14 -17.29 -8.74
CA ARG A 32 3.11 -18.73 -8.98
C ARG A 32 3.89 -19.14 -10.22
N LEU A 33 3.77 -18.36 -11.28
CA LEU A 33 4.54 -18.60 -12.51
C LEU A 33 6.05 -18.52 -12.24
N TYR A 34 6.52 -17.53 -11.49
CA TYR A 34 7.94 -17.39 -11.14
C TYR A 34 8.47 -18.58 -10.31
N THR A 35 7.68 -19.13 -9.40
CA THR A 35 8.02 -20.37 -8.69
C THR A 35 8.24 -21.52 -9.68
N PHE A 36 7.38 -21.69 -10.67
CA PHE A 36 7.56 -22.74 -11.69
C PHE A 36 8.79 -22.53 -12.58
N LEU A 37 9.09 -21.26 -12.89
CA LEU A 37 10.28 -20.91 -13.70
C LEU A 37 11.61 -21.23 -13.01
N GLN A 38 11.61 -21.45 -11.67
CA GLN A 38 12.79 -21.97 -10.97
C GLN A 38 13.15 -23.42 -11.38
N GLY A 39 12.26 -24.12 -12.10
CA GLY A 39 12.50 -25.48 -12.57
C GLY A 39 12.57 -26.56 -11.49
N LYS A 40 12.09 -26.26 -10.28
CA LYS A 40 12.18 -27.15 -9.10
C LYS A 40 10.83 -27.71 -8.63
N SER A 41 9.74 -27.31 -9.25
CA SER A 41 8.38 -27.74 -8.89
C SER A 41 7.96 -29.08 -9.50
N GLY A 42 8.66 -29.56 -10.51
CA GLY A 42 8.35 -30.83 -11.20
C GLY A 42 7.00 -30.81 -11.94
N VAL A 43 6.66 -29.72 -12.59
CA VAL A 43 5.47 -29.52 -13.42
C VAL A 43 5.81 -29.57 -14.90
N HIS A 44 4.83 -29.92 -15.74
CA HIS A 44 5.00 -29.91 -17.19
C HIS A 44 4.83 -28.52 -17.78
N LEU A 45 5.53 -28.27 -18.89
CA LEU A 45 5.51 -26.97 -19.58
C LEU A 45 4.10 -26.53 -20.00
N GLU A 46 3.21 -27.48 -20.32
CA GLU A 46 1.83 -27.22 -20.72
C GLU A 46 1.03 -26.52 -19.61
N LEU A 47 1.26 -26.87 -18.33
CA LEU A 47 0.64 -26.20 -17.17
C LEU A 47 1.15 -24.75 -17.04
N VAL A 48 2.45 -24.57 -17.16
CA VAL A 48 3.11 -23.24 -17.11
C VAL A 48 2.59 -22.36 -18.25
N SER A 49 2.50 -22.92 -19.47
CA SER A 49 2.00 -22.21 -20.65
C SER A 49 0.54 -21.80 -20.49
N LEU A 50 -0.32 -22.67 -19.95
CA LEU A 50 -1.72 -22.33 -19.69
C LEU A 50 -1.86 -21.20 -18.65
N LEU A 51 -1.07 -21.23 -17.60
CA LEU A 51 -1.05 -20.13 -16.60
C LEU A 51 -0.59 -18.81 -17.24
N CYS A 52 0.40 -18.82 -18.14
CA CYS A 52 0.77 -17.65 -18.93
C CYS A 52 -0.37 -17.14 -19.80
N GLU A 53 -1.12 -18.04 -20.47
CA GLU A 53 -2.27 -17.64 -21.27
C GLU A 53 -3.39 -16.98 -20.43
N PHE A 54 -3.65 -17.49 -19.24
CA PHE A 54 -4.59 -16.85 -18.32
C PHE A 54 -4.19 -15.42 -17.99
N ILE A 55 -2.90 -15.20 -17.63
CA ILE A 55 -2.34 -13.87 -17.32
C ILE A 55 -2.46 -12.92 -18.52
N ASN A 56 -2.03 -13.39 -19.71
CA ASN A 56 -1.97 -12.59 -20.92
C ASN A 56 -3.36 -12.20 -21.46
N ARG A 57 -4.35 -13.06 -21.26
CA ARG A 57 -5.74 -12.81 -21.71
C ARG A 57 -6.63 -12.17 -20.67
N GLY A 58 -6.12 -11.87 -19.48
CA GLY A 58 -6.92 -11.29 -18.39
C GLY A 58 -8.01 -12.23 -17.89
N ILE A 59 -7.71 -13.52 -17.81
CA ILE A 59 -8.59 -14.54 -17.22
C ILE A 59 -8.16 -14.70 -15.76
N TYR A 60 -8.94 -14.16 -14.83
CA TYR A 60 -8.58 -14.12 -13.41
C TYR A 60 -9.46 -15.09 -12.60
N PRO A 61 -8.88 -16.15 -11.99
CA PRO A 61 -9.63 -17.04 -11.10
C PRO A 61 -10.38 -16.30 -9.99
N PHE A 62 -11.60 -16.77 -9.68
CA PHE A 62 -12.32 -16.32 -8.48
C PHE A 62 -11.61 -16.89 -7.25
N ILE A 63 -10.94 -16.02 -6.48
CA ILE A 63 -10.20 -16.39 -5.28
C ILE A 63 -10.81 -15.66 -4.08
N PRO A 64 -11.45 -16.35 -3.13
CA PRO A 64 -11.94 -15.76 -1.89
C PRO A 64 -10.76 -15.30 -1.00
N GLU A 65 -11.00 -14.26 -0.19
CA GLU A 65 -9.97 -13.66 0.67
C GLU A 65 -9.54 -14.56 1.85
N HIS A 66 -10.42 -15.44 2.35
CA HIS A 66 -10.13 -16.31 3.50
C HIS A 66 -9.90 -17.76 3.12
N GLY A 67 -8.98 -18.43 3.82
CA GLY A 67 -8.67 -19.85 3.69
C GLY A 67 -7.23 -20.22 3.92
N SER A 68 -6.27 -19.36 3.61
CA SER A 68 -4.85 -19.62 3.89
C SER A 68 -4.54 -19.45 5.36
N VAL A 69 -3.77 -20.38 5.91
CA VAL A 69 -3.14 -20.29 7.24
C VAL A 69 -1.62 -20.06 7.14
N GLY A 70 -1.07 -20.14 5.94
CA GLY A 70 0.34 -19.85 5.68
C GLY A 70 1.33 -20.92 6.17
N ALA A 71 0.87 -22.12 6.55
CA ALA A 71 1.72 -23.20 7.03
C ALA A 71 2.22 -24.09 5.87
N SER A 72 1.32 -24.44 4.94
CA SER A 72 1.68 -25.06 3.65
C SER A 72 1.53 -24.04 2.52
N GLY A 73 1.79 -22.78 2.82
CA GLY A 73 1.51 -21.65 1.98
C GLY A 73 0.00 -21.38 1.86
N ASP A 74 -0.42 -20.98 0.68
CA ASP A 74 -1.77 -20.52 0.34
C ASP A 74 -2.63 -21.62 -0.26
N LEU A 75 -2.64 -22.81 0.34
CA LEU A 75 -3.29 -24.00 -0.23
C LEU A 75 -4.69 -23.74 -0.78
N VAL A 76 -5.54 -23.08 0.00
CA VAL A 76 -6.94 -22.84 -0.35
C VAL A 76 -7.02 -21.87 -1.54
N GLN A 77 -6.37 -20.73 -1.49
CA GLN A 77 -6.41 -19.75 -2.57
C GLN A 77 -5.75 -20.27 -3.85
N LEU A 78 -4.63 -20.98 -3.74
CA LEU A 78 -3.99 -21.62 -4.88
C LEU A 78 -4.84 -22.75 -5.48
N ALA A 79 -5.62 -23.46 -4.67
CA ALA A 79 -6.57 -24.45 -5.17
C ALA A 79 -7.64 -23.81 -6.09
N HIS A 80 -8.09 -22.58 -5.80
CA HIS A 80 -8.99 -21.86 -6.70
C HIS A 80 -8.34 -21.53 -8.04
N ILE A 81 -7.02 -21.23 -8.08
CA ILE A 81 -6.28 -21.09 -9.34
C ILE A 81 -6.26 -22.43 -10.08
N ALA A 82 -5.84 -23.50 -9.40
CA ALA A 82 -5.74 -24.83 -9.97
C ALA A 82 -7.10 -25.33 -10.51
N LEU A 83 -8.20 -25.04 -9.82
CA LEU A 83 -9.56 -25.41 -10.21
C LEU A 83 -9.91 -24.84 -11.60
N THR A 84 -9.57 -23.58 -11.85
CA THR A 84 -9.86 -22.95 -13.15
C THR A 84 -8.97 -23.47 -14.27
N LEU A 85 -7.72 -23.86 -13.97
CA LEU A 85 -6.82 -24.46 -14.95
C LEU A 85 -7.33 -25.84 -15.43
N ILE A 86 -8.03 -26.59 -14.58
CA ILE A 86 -8.69 -27.84 -14.99
C ILE A 86 -10.08 -27.63 -15.60
N GLY A 87 -10.51 -26.38 -15.81
CA GLY A 87 -11.79 -26.02 -16.44
C GLY A 87 -13.00 -26.08 -15.50
N GLU A 88 -12.76 -26.09 -14.19
CA GLU A 88 -13.82 -26.05 -13.17
C GLU A 88 -13.85 -24.67 -12.47
N GLY A 89 -14.93 -24.37 -11.74
CA GLY A 89 -15.06 -23.11 -11.00
C GLY A 89 -15.35 -21.89 -11.90
N GLU A 90 -14.99 -20.70 -11.38
CA GLU A 90 -15.36 -19.43 -11.99
C GLU A 90 -14.14 -18.51 -12.15
N VAL A 91 -14.21 -17.63 -13.15
CA VAL A 91 -13.19 -16.63 -13.46
C VAL A 91 -13.82 -15.26 -13.69
N PHE A 92 -13.14 -14.19 -13.31
CA PHE A 92 -13.41 -12.86 -13.83
C PHE A 92 -12.80 -12.75 -15.22
N TYR A 93 -13.62 -12.43 -16.20
CA TYR A 93 -13.20 -12.20 -17.56
C TYR A 93 -14.01 -11.07 -18.18
N GLN A 94 -13.33 -10.04 -18.70
CA GLN A 94 -13.95 -8.81 -19.22
C GLN A 94 -14.92 -8.15 -18.23
N GLY A 95 -14.51 -8.08 -16.94
CA GLY A 95 -15.26 -7.44 -15.86
C GLY A 95 -16.49 -8.23 -15.38
N LYS A 96 -16.64 -9.51 -15.77
CA LYS A 96 -17.78 -10.36 -15.38
C LYS A 96 -17.30 -11.68 -14.80
N LEU A 97 -18.00 -12.15 -13.78
CA LEU A 97 -17.81 -13.49 -13.24
C LEU A 97 -18.46 -14.51 -14.18
N ARG A 98 -17.70 -15.52 -14.61
CA ARG A 98 -18.11 -16.48 -15.65
C ARG A 98 -17.56 -17.88 -15.33
N ASN A 99 -18.23 -18.92 -15.84
CA ASN A 99 -17.75 -20.29 -15.72
C ASN A 99 -16.41 -20.48 -16.46
N ALA A 100 -15.45 -21.13 -15.81
CA ALA A 100 -14.07 -21.30 -16.33
C ALA A 100 -14.05 -22.12 -17.65
N ALA A 101 -14.79 -23.23 -17.73
CA ALA A 101 -14.82 -24.06 -18.94
C ALA A 101 -15.33 -23.29 -20.17
N THR A 102 -16.35 -22.46 -19.98
CA THR A 102 -16.92 -21.63 -21.05
C THR A 102 -15.90 -20.61 -21.55
N VAL A 103 -15.22 -19.91 -20.62
CA VAL A 103 -14.20 -18.91 -20.98
C VAL A 103 -13.00 -19.56 -21.68
N LEU A 104 -12.54 -20.71 -21.20
CA LEU A 104 -11.48 -21.48 -21.87
C LEU A 104 -11.87 -21.83 -23.31
N GLN A 105 -13.07 -22.38 -23.51
CA GLN A 105 -13.57 -22.77 -24.84
C GLN A 105 -13.63 -21.56 -25.79
N GLU A 106 -14.18 -20.43 -25.36
CA GLU A 106 -14.27 -19.19 -26.13
C GLU A 106 -12.89 -18.64 -26.55
N ASN A 107 -11.89 -18.88 -25.71
CA ASN A 107 -10.50 -18.46 -25.98
C ASN A 107 -9.68 -19.52 -26.71
N GLY A 108 -10.24 -20.64 -27.10
CA GLY A 108 -9.53 -21.75 -27.76
C GLY A 108 -8.50 -22.44 -26.86
N LEU A 109 -8.65 -22.30 -25.54
CA LEU A 109 -7.81 -22.95 -24.54
C LEU A 109 -8.46 -24.29 -24.12
N LYS A 110 -7.62 -25.27 -23.80
CA LYS A 110 -8.07 -26.56 -23.29
C LYS A 110 -7.81 -26.65 -21.79
N PRO A 111 -8.76 -27.16 -20.99
CA PRO A 111 -8.49 -27.51 -19.61
C PRO A 111 -7.27 -28.42 -19.49
N PHE A 112 -6.44 -28.17 -18.50
CA PHE A 112 -5.24 -28.96 -18.25
C PHE A 112 -5.61 -30.32 -17.65
N SER A 113 -4.98 -31.38 -18.15
CA SER A 113 -5.12 -32.72 -17.59
C SER A 113 -4.00 -32.99 -16.60
N MET A 114 -4.33 -33.05 -15.31
CA MET A 114 -3.35 -33.24 -14.24
C MET A 114 -2.56 -34.53 -14.38
N ARG A 115 -1.27 -34.45 -14.18
CA ARG A 115 -0.34 -35.57 -14.05
C ARG A 115 0.08 -35.75 -12.59
N ILE A 116 0.80 -36.80 -12.27
CA ILE A 116 1.24 -37.12 -10.91
C ILE A 116 2.04 -35.91 -10.37
N ARG A 117 1.78 -35.49 -9.13
CA ARG A 117 2.35 -34.37 -8.38
C ARG A 117 1.76 -32.99 -8.72
N GLU A 118 1.26 -32.75 -9.91
CA GLU A 118 0.91 -31.39 -10.36
C GLU A 118 -0.20 -30.73 -9.53
N GLY A 119 -1.18 -31.49 -9.06
CA GLY A 119 -2.21 -30.98 -8.16
C GLY A 119 -1.62 -30.35 -6.91
N LEU A 120 -0.66 -31.02 -6.25
CA LEU A 120 0.04 -30.46 -5.10
C LEU A 120 0.95 -29.30 -5.51
N SER A 121 1.70 -29.44 -6.61
CA SER A 121 2.63 -28.38 -7.03
C SER A 121 1.93 -27.05 -7.38
N VAL A 122 0.68 -27.07 -7.84
CA VAL A 122 -0.07 -25.83 -8.10
C VAL A 122 -0.62 -25.21 -6.81
N THR A 123 -0.97 -26.04 -5.82
CA THR A 123 -1.67 -25.58 -4.60
C THR A 123 -0.72 -25.25 -3.45
N ASN A 124 0.50 -25.75 -3.44
CA ASN A 124 1.44 -25.61 -2.32
C ASN A 124 2.44 -24.46 -2.56
N GLY A 125 2.49 -23.49 -1.65
CA GLY A 125 3.44 -22.36 -1.71
C GLY A 125 2.84 -21.01 -1.33
N THR A 126 3.66 -19.96 -1.31
CA THR A 126 3.39 -18.63 -0.76
C THR A 126 2.94 -17.59 -1.79
N SER A 127 2.56 -18.01 -3.00
CA SER A 127 2.40 -17.11 -4.14
C SER A 127 1.26 -16.09 -3.99
N VAL A 128 0.19 -16.41 -3.25
CA VAL A 128 -0.92 -15.47 -3.06
C VAL A 128 -0.54 -14.37 -2.07
N MET A 129 -0.01 -14.73 -0.91
CA MET A 129 0.49 -13.73 0.04
C MET A 129 1.59 -12.86 -0.55
N THR A 130 2.50 -13.43 -1.34
CA THR A 130 3.56 -12.71 -2.05
C THR A 130 2.99 -11.74 -3.09
N GLY A 131 2.04 -12.19 -3.90
CA GLY A 131 1.36 -11.33 -4.88
C GLY A 131 0.63 -10.16 -4.24
N ILE A 132 -0.11 -10.41 -3.15
CA ILE A 132 -0.76 -9.34 -2.37
C ILE A 132 0.30 -8.39 -1.81
N GLY A 133 1.39 -8.91 -1.25
CA GLY A 133 2.49 -8.14 -0.67
C GLY A 133 3.14 -7.20 -1.67
N ILE A 134 3.40 -7.65 -2.90
CA ILE A 134 3.98 -6.83 -3.96
C ILE A 134 3.07 -5.65 -4.32
N VAL A 135 1.77 -5.90 -4.50
CA VAL A 135 0.81 -4.81 -4.79
C VAL A 135 0.73 -3.83 -3.62
N ASN A 136 0.71 -4.34 -2.39
CA ASN A 136 0.73 -3.51 -1.18
C ASN A 136 1.97 -2.62 -1.12
N LEU A 137 3.15 -3.16 -1.39
CA LEU A 137 4.41 -2.41 -1.40
C LEU A 137 4.39 -1.28 -2.44
N ILE A 138 3.92 -1.56 -3.66
CA ILE A 138 3.81 -0.55 -4.72
C ILE A 138 2.93 0.62 -4.26
N TYR A 139 1.77 0.34 -3.68
CA TYR A 139 0.88 1.40 -3.18
C TYR A 139 1.46 2.12 -1.95
N ALA A 140 2.15 1.41 -1.06
CA ALA A 140 2.80 2.02 0.10
C ALA A 140 3.95 2.96 -0.31
N LYS A 141 4.75 2.60 -1.32
CA LYS A 141 5.79 3.48 -1.89
C LYS A 141 5.19 4.75 -2.49
N LYS A 142 4.05 4.65 -3.20
CA LYS A 142 3.31 5.83 -3.68
C LYS A 142 2.80 6.70 -2.53
N LEU A 143 2.20 6.10 -1.50
CA LEU A 143 1.76 6.82 -0.30
C LEU A 143 2.90 7.58 0.37
N LEU A 144 4.09 6.99 0.47
CA LEU A 144 5.26 7.66 1.04
C LEU A 144 5.63 8.92 0.24
N ARG A 145 5.70 8.82 -1.09
CA ARG A 145 6.00 9.98 -1.96
C ARG A 145 4.94 11.08 -1.80
N TRP A 146 3.67 10.71 -1.80
CA TRP A 146 2.58 11.66 -1.56
C TRP A 146 2.62 12.27 -0.15
N SER A 147 3.04 11.52 0.87
CA SER A 147 3.21 12.06 2.23
C SER A 147 4.34 13.09 2.30
N VAL A 148 5.43 12.89 1.53
CA VAL A 148 6.49 13.90 1.37
C VAL A 148 5.94 15.14 0.69
N ALA A 149 5.23 14.99 -0.44
CA ALA A 149 4.61 16.09 -1.17
C ALA A 149 3.65 16.89 -0.29
N ALA A 150 2.71 16.22 0.37
CA ALA A 150 1.78 16.84 1.30
C ALA A 150 2.51 17.58 2.43
N SER A 151 3.54 16.98 3.02
CA SER A 151 4.31 17.60 4.10
C SER A 151 5.09 18.83 3.65
N VAL A 152 5.61 18.87 2.42
CA VAL A 152 6.24 20.08 1.87
C VAL A 152 5.18 21.17 1.63
N MET A 153 4.05 20.84 1.01
CA MET A 153 2.96 21.81 0.81
C MET A 153 2.43 22.34 2.15
N MET A 154 2.38 21.51 3.20
CA MET A 154 2.06 21.94 4.57
C MET A 154 3.08 22.94 5.11
N ASN A 155 4.38 22.73 4.86
CA ASN A 155 5.43 23.66 5.27
C ASN A 155 5.38 24.98 4.48
N GLU A 156 4.98 24.94 3.20
CA GLU A 156 4.73 26.14 2.39
C GLU A 156 3.53 26.94 2.93
N ILE A 157 2.42 26.28 3.27
CA ILE A 157 1.24 26.91 3.88
C ILE A 157 1.57 27.53 5.24
N ALA A 158 2.33 26.81 6.06
CA ALA A 158 2.70 27.25 7.40
C ALA A 158 3.83 28.31 7.42
N ALA A 159 4.39 28.68 6.26
CA ALA A 159 5.58 29.52 6.16
C ALA A 159 6.70 29.05 7.11
N SER A 160 6.99 27.75 7.08
CA SER A 160 8.00 27.11 7.94
C SER A 160 9.41 27.52 7.54
N TYR A 161 10.38 27.25 8.44
CA TYR A 161 11.79 27.48 8.13
C TYR A 161 12.39 26.33 7.33
N ASP A 162 13.44 26.65 6.55
CA ASP A 162 14.17 25.72 5.66
C ASP A 162 15.10 24.74 6.39
N ASP A 163 15.52 25.06 7.59
CA ASP A 163 16.50 24.29 8.37
C ASP A 163 16.04 22.86 8.71
N PHE A 164 14.73 22.58 8.75
CA PHE A 164 14.22 21.22 8.99
C PHE A 164 14.63 20.22 7.90
N MET A 165 14.80 20.73 6.69
CA MET A 165 15.17 19.95 5.50
C MET A 165 16.67 20.04 5.21
N ALA A 166 17.42 20.86 5.97
CA ALA A 166 18.84 21.10 5.73
C ALA A 166 19.66 19.81 5.73
N GLN A 167 20.57 19.69 4.78
CA GLN A 167 21.41 18.50 4.62
C GLN A 167 22.24 18.25 5.88
N ALA A 168 22.93 19.26 6.40
CA ALA A 168 23.79 19.14 7.57
C ALA A 168 23.03 18.67 8.82
N LEU A 169 21.76 19.12 9.01
CA LEU A 169 20.93 18.66 10.13
C LEU A 169 20.62 17.15 10.01
N ASN A 170 20.23 16.69 8.82
CA ASN A 170 19.76 15.33 8.63
C ASN A 170 20.92 14.33 8.50
N GLU A 171 22.10 14.74 8.00
CA GLU A 171 23.32 13.91 7.95
C GLU A 171 23.95 13.71 9.33
N ALA A 172 23.73 14.62 10.28
CA ALA A 172 24.17 14.44 11.66
C ALA A 172 23.57 13.20 12.35
N LYS A 173 22.51 12.64 11.79
CA LYS A 173 21.87 11.40 12.24
C LYS A 173 21.99 10.32 11.15
N HIS A 174 22.70 9.22 11.46
CA HIS A 174 23.15 8.22 10.49
C HIS A 174 22.05 7.22 10.06
N HIS A 175 20.86 7.69 9.74
CA HIS A 175 19.76 6.87 9.19
C HIS A 175 19.52 7.24 7.72
N LYS A 176 19.68 6.26 6.83
CA LYS A 176 19.54 6.46 5.38
C LYS A 176 18.17 7.04 5.02
N GLY A 177 17.10 6.44 5.50
CA GLY A 177 15.75 6.89 5.19
C GLY A 177 15.47 8.32 5.62
N GLN A 178 16.00 8.77 6.78
CA GLN A 178 15.85 10.17 7.18
C GLN A 178 16.54 11.12 6.19
N GLN A 179 17.75 10.77 5.73
CA GLN A 179 18.52 11.57 4.79
C GLN A 179 17.83 11.63 3.42
N GLU A 180 17.32 10.50 2.93
CA GLU A 180 16.59 10.41 1.68
C GLU A 180 15.27 11.22 1.72
N ILE A 181 14.47 11.09 2.76
CA ILE A 181 13.25 11.90 2.92
C ILE A 181 13.60 13.40 2.94
N ALA A 182 14.62 13.81 3.68
CA ALA A 182 15.05 15.20 3.69
C ALA A 182 15.54 15.68 2.32
N ALA A 183 16.22 14.83 1.55
CA ALA A 183 16.64 15.13 0.17
C ALA A 183 15.41 15.30 -0.76
N MET A 184 14.44 14.39 -0.69
CA MET A 184 13.18 14.52 -1.43
C MET A 184 12.44 15.81 -1.08
N MET A 185 12.37 16.18 0.20
CA MET A 185 11.76 17.44 0.63
C MET A 185 12.48 18.66 0.06
N ARG A 186 13.83 18.70 0.08
CA ARG A 186 14.62 19.79 -0.52
C ARG A 186 14.39 19.92 -2.02
N GLU A 187 14.35 18.79 -2.74
CA GLU A 187 14.06 18.78 -4.17
C GLU A 187 12.64 19.30 -4.45
N TRP A 188 11.67 18.89 -3.63
CA TRP A 188 10.29 19.30 -3.82
C TRP A 188 10.07 20.80 -3.55
N VAL A 189 10.68 21.34 -2.51
CA VAL A 189 10.50 22.75 -2.09
C VAL A 189 11.32 23.73 -2.91
N ALA A 190 12.18 23.24 -3.79
CA ALA A 190 13.09 24.10 -4.57
C ALA A 190 12.35 25.19 -5.34
N GLY A 191 12.78 26.45 -5.18
CA GLY A 191 12.18 27.64 -5.78
C GLY A 191 10.92 28.15 -5.09
N SER A 192 10.47 27.53 -3.99
CA SER A 192 9.37 28.06 -3.18
C SER A 192 9.72 29.42 -2.58
N LYS A 193 8.74 30.34 -2.61
CA LYS A 193 8.78 31.65 -1.94
C LYS A 193 7.94 31.67 -0.66
N CYS A 194 7.42 30.52 -0.25
CA CYS A 194 6.59 30.36 0.95
C CYS A 194 7.40 29.97 2.16
N VAL A 195 8.46 29.17 1.97
CA VAL A 195 9.34 28.71 3.05
C VAL A 195 10.34 29.83 3.40
N LEU A 196 10.48 30.08 4.69
CA LEU A 196 11.34 31.14 5.22
C LEU A 196 12.77 30.63 5.39
N GLN A 197 13.73 31.47 5.08
CA GLN A 197 15.16 31.19 5.35
C GLN A 197 15.48 31.64 6.76
N ARG A 198 15.76 30.70 7.67
CA ARG A 198 16.05 31.01 9.07
C ARG A 198 17.21 31.98 9.22
N GLU A 199 18.23 31.85 8.41
CA GLU A 199 19.39 32.73 8.42
C GLU A 199 18.97 34.21 8.21
N ASN A 200 18.11 34.45 7.24
CA ASN A 200 17.66 35.81 6.91
C ASN A 200 16.67 36.36 7.94
N GLU A 201 15.79 35.52 8.46
CA GLU A 201 14.70 35.94 9.35
C GLU A 201 15.12 36.09 10.81
N LEU A 202 16.04 35.25 11.29
CA LEU A 202 16.39 35.22 12.71
C LEU A 202 17.85 35.61 13.01
N TYR A 203 18.83 35.25 12.16
CA TYR A 203 20.23 35.41 12.51
C TYR A 203 20.82 36.73 12.01
N ASN A 204 20.32 37.26 10.90
CA ASN A 204 20.82 38.51 10.32
C ASN A 204 20.07 39.76 10.82
N GLN A 205 19.12 39.61 11.76
CA GLN A 205 18.39 40.72 12.36
C GLN A 205 18.80 40.95 13.82
N VAL A 206 18.93 42.23 14.19
CA VAL A 206 19.17 42.62 15.59
C VAL A 206 17.83 42.68 16.32
N HIS A 207 17.48 41.59 17.01
CA HIS A 207 16.28 41.53 17.82
C HIS A 207 16.49 42.29 19.15
N LYS A 208 15.67 43.31 19.38
CA LYS A 208 15.60 44.06 20.65
C LYS A 208 14.57 43.52 21.63
N GLU A 209 13.76 42.56 21.17
CA GLU A 209 12.63 42.00 21.91
C GLU A 209 13.10 40.95 22.91
N LYS A 210 12.56 41.03 24.13
CA LYS A 210 12.78 40.02 25.18
C LYS A 210 11.82 38.82 25.08
N ILE A 211 10.75 38.94 24.29
CA ILE A 211 9.70 37.94 24.11
C ILE A 211 9.48 37.79 22.61
N PHE A 212 9.58 36.56 22.11
CA PHE A 212 9.23 36.26 20.72
C PHE A 212 7.72 36.23 20.55
N GLU A 213 7.16 37.03 19.67
CA GLU A 213 5.74 37.05 19.33
C GLU A 213 5.35 35.85 18.47
N HIS A 214 6.29 35.30 17.70
CA HIS A 214 6.07 34.16 16.82
C HIS A 214 6.69 32.87 17.36
N LYS A 215 6.08 31.72 17.05
CA LYS A 215 6.63 30.40 17.41
C LYS A 215 7.97 30.15 16.73
N VAL A 216 9.03 30.09 17.51
CA VAL A 216 10.38 29.75 17.01
C VAL A 216 10.46 28.32 16.47
N GLN A 217 9.64 27.43 17.02
CA GLN A 217 9.61 26.01 16.66
C GLN A 217 8.20 25.59 16.24
N PRO A 218 7.98 25.25 14.95
CA PRO A 218 6.73 24.67 14.48
C PRO A 218 6.42 23.32 15.13
N TYR A 219 5.18 22.85 14.98
CA TYR A 219 4.74 21.55 15.47
C TYR A 219 5.56 20.41 14.84
N TYR A 220 5.69 19.30 15.56
CA TYR A 220 6.49 18.15 15.11
C TYR A 220 5.98 17.54 13.80
N SER A 221 4.67 17.58 13.56
CA SER A 221 4.08 17.16 12.28
C SER A 221 4.55 17.98 11.05
N LEU A 222 5.13 19.15 11.27
CA LEU A 222 5.72 19.99 10.23
C LEU A 222 7.24 19.86 10.19
N ARG A 223 7.93 19.94 11.35
CA ARG A 223 9.40 19.99 11.39
C ARG A 223 10.11 18.64 11.52
N CYS A 224 9.40 17.58 11.98
CA CYS A 224 10.00 16.27 12.19
C CYS A 224 9.61 15.26 11.08
N VAL A 225 9.26 15.73 9.88
CA VAL A 225 8.79 14.88 8.78
C VAL A 225 9.85 13.86 8.39
N SER A 226 11.10 14.27 8.23
CA SER A 226 12.20 13.37 7.85
C SER A 226 12.45 12.29 8.92
N GLN A 227 12.31 12.63 10.20
CA GLN A 227 12.46 11.68 11.31
C GLN A 227 11.28 10.71 11.44
N ILE A 228 10.09 11.11 10.99
CA ILE A 228 8.88 10.28 11.03
C ILE A 228 8.79 9.37 9.80
N LEU A 229 9.04 9.89 8.61
CA LEU A 229 8.95 9.15 7.35
C LEU A 229 10.22 8.33 7.04
N GLY A 230 11.36 8.70 7.60
CA GLY A 230 12.64 7.99 7.38
C GLY A 230 12.58 6.51 7.74
N PRO A 231 12.14 6.11 8.94
CA PRO A 231 11.98 4.70 9.28
C PRO A 231 11.01 3.95 8.37
N ILE A 232 9.99 4.65 7.83
CA ILE A 232 9.04 4.08 6.87
C ILE A 232 9.75 3.82 5.53
N TYR A 233 10.57 4.77 5.06
CA TYR A 233 11.39 4.58 3.87
C TYR A 233 12.28 3.35 3.99
N ASP A 234 13.04 3.23 5.09
CA ASP A 234 13.94 2.10 5.33
C ASP A 234 13.16 0.77 5.36
N GLU A 235 11.96 0.74 5.95
CA GLU A 235 11.13 -0.45 5.99
C GLU A 235 10.56 -0.83 4.61
N LEU A 236 10.19 0.13 3.76
CA LEU A 236 9.73 -0.16 2.41
C LEU A 236 10.86 -0.78 1.54
N GLU A 237 12.10 -0.33 1.73
CA GLU A 237 13.26 -0.92 1.04
C GLU A 237 13.53 -2.36 1.52
N ASN A 238 13.44 -2.63 2.84
CA ASN A 238 13.56 -3.97 3.40
C ASN A 238 12.46 -4.91 2.89
N ALA A 239 11.22 -4.44 2.86
CA ALA A 239 10.09 -5.21 2.37
C ALA A 239 10.24 -5.55 0.87
N GLU A 240 10.80 -4.62 0.07
CA GLU A 240 11.11 -4.89 -1.34
C GLU A 240 12.12 -6.01 -1.51
N GLU A 241 13.20 -6.01 -0.74
CA GLU A 241 14.22 -7.07 -0.78
C GLU A 241 13.63 -8.44 -0.45
N VAL A 242 12.83 -8.52 0.62
CA VAL A 242 12.19 -9.80 1.01
C VAL A 242 11.21 -10.28 -0.05
N LEU A 243 10.37 -9.39 -0.60
CA LEU A 243 9.41 -9.75 -1.64
C LEU A 243 10.09 -10.16 -2.95
N ILE A 244 11.21 -9.52 -3.32
CA ILE A 244 12.02 -9.91 -4.48
C ILE A 244 12.62 -11.31 -4.27
N ASN A 245 13.14 -11.59 -3.08
CA ASN A 245 13.67 -12.90 -2.76
C ASN A 245 12.59 -13.97 -2.80
N GLU A 246 11.41 -13.70 -2.23
CA GLU A 246 10.31 -14.67 -2.19
C GLU A 246 9.74 -14.97 -3.57
N ILE A 247 9.50 -13.96 -4.42
CA ILE A 247 8.94 -14.18 -5.77
C ILE A 247 9.91 -14.96 -6.66
N ASN A 248 11.23 -14.85 -6.43
CA ASN A 248 12.26 -15.56 -7.18
C ASN A 248 12.63 -16.91 -6.53
N SER A 249 11.86 -17.40 -5.58
CA SER A 249 12.12 -18.66 -4.88
C SER A 249 11.22 -19.80 -5.37
N ALA A 250 11.71 -21.04 -5.20
CA ALA A 250 10.88 -22.22 -5.26
C ALA A 250 10.26 -22.45 -3.89
N CYS A 251 9.00 -22.01 -3.74
CA CYS A 251 8.29 -21.97 -2.46
C CYS A 251 7.25 -23.09 -2.33
N ASP A 252 7.48 -24.26 -2.90
CA ASP A 252 6.64 -25.46 -2.76
C ASP A 252 7.39 -26.63 -2.09
N ASN A 253 6.76 -27.79 -2.04
CA ASN A 253 7.31 -29.02 -1.46
C ASN A 253 6.66 -30.28 -2.10
N PRO A 254 7.45 -31.33 -2.35
CA PRO A 254 8.90 -31.42 -2.24
C PRO A 254 9.61 -30.65 -3.38
N ILE A 255 10.84 -30.26 -3.14
CA ILE A 255 11.72 -29.66 -4.16
C ILE A 255 12.33 -30.76 -5.02
N VAL A 256 12.18 -30.65 -6.32
CA VAL A 256 12.88 -31.50 -7.30
C VAL A 256 14.20 -30.83 -7.69
N ASP A 257 15.30 -31.51 -7.46
CA ASP A 257 16.61 -31.02 -7.85
C ASP A 257 17.13 -31.78 -9.05
N PRO A 258 17.10 -31.22 -10.27
CA PRO A 258 17.55 -31.91 -11.49
C PRO A 258 19.05 -32.13 -11.50
N ASP A 259 19.85 -31.30 -10.83
CA ASP A 259 21.31 -31.39 -10.84
C ASP A 259 21.80 -32.61 -10.06
N THR A 260 21.19 -32.86 -8.89
CA THR A 260 21.51 -34.05 -8.07
C THR A 260 20.61 -35.24 -8.36
N GLN A 261 19.58 -35.09 -9.18
CA GLN A 261 18.53 -36.08 -9.46
C GLN A 261 17.82 -36.56 -8.19
N ASN A 262 17.67 -35.69 -7.20
CA ASN A 262 17.06 -35.98 -5.92
C ASN A 262 15.76 -35.19 -5.71
N ILE A 263 14.99 -35.64 -4.74
CA ILE A 263 13.79 -34.97 -4.25
C ILE A 263 13.98 -34.69 -2.77
N TYR A 264 13.81 -33.42 -2.39
CA TYR A 264 13.99 -32.99 -0.99
C TYR A 264 12.66 -32.56 -0.40
N HIS A 265 12.35 -33.09 0.78
CA HIS A 265 11.17 -32.71 1.55
C HIS A 265 11.54 -31.68 2.61
N GLY A 266 10.81 -30.56 2.64
CA GLY A 266 11.10 -29.46 3.55
C GLY A 266 9.89 -28.55 3.72
N GLY A 267 10.13 -27.30 4.12
CA GLY A 267 9.12 -26.31 4.48
C GLY A 267 9.18 -25.00 3.69
N ASN A 268 9.68 -24.99 2.46
CA ASN A 268 9.80 -23.76 1.65
C ASN A 268 8.45 -23.06 1.37
N PHE A 269 7.35 -23.75 1.66
CA PHE A 269 5.99 -23.22 1.58
C PHE A 269 5.60 -22.38 2.81
N HIS A 270 6.43 -22.31 3.86
CA HIS A 270 6.07 -21.61 5.10
C HIS A 270 6.14 -20.09 4.88
N GLY A 271 5.07 -19.38 5.25
CA GLY A 271 4.88 -17.98 4.86
C GLY A 271 5.42 -16.93 5.85
N ASP A 272 6.31 -17.28 6.77
CA ASP A 272 6.78 -16.39 7.84
C ASP A 272 7.46 -15.13 7.34
N TYR A 273 8.28 -15.21 6.29
CA TYR A 273 8.91 -14.03 5.71
C TYR A 273 7.88 -12.98 5.28
N ILE A 274 6.88 -13.39 4.52
CA ILE A 274 5.86 -12.46 4.01
C ILE A 274 4.94 -11.99 5.13
N SER A 275 4.58 -12.87 6.07
CA SER A 275 3.75 -12.49 7.21
C SER A 275 4.39 -11.38 8.03
N PHE A 276 5.67 -11.55 8.37
CA PHE A 276 6.42 -10.58 9.14
C PHE A 276 6.59 -9.24 8.41
N GLU A 277 6.94 -9.29 7.12
CA GLU A 277 7.07 -8.07 6.31
C GLU A 277 5.76 -7.31 6.15
N MET A 278 4.63 -8.02 5.97
CA MET A 278 3.33 -7.36 5.84
C MET A 278 2.87 -6.72 7.16
N ASP A 279 3.23 -7.30 8.30
CA ASP A 279 2.96 -6.69 9.60
C ASP A 279 3.80 -5.43 9.82
N LYS A 280 5.08 -5.45 9.50
CA LYS A 280 5.94 -4.26 9.54
C LYS A 280 5.44 -3.17 8.61
N LEU A 281 5.05 -3.54 7.37
CA LEU A 281 4.49 -2.62 6.38
C LEU A 281 3.22 -1.94 6.88
N LYS A 282 2.27 -2.68 7.46
CA LYS A 282 1.03 -2.07 7.97
C LYS A 282 1.27 -1.13 9.16
N ILE A 283 2.24 -1.44 10.03
CA ILE A 283 2.66 -0.55 11.13
C ILE A 283 3.27 0.73 10.56
N ALA A 284 4.16 0.61 9.58
CA ALA A 284 4.80 1.74 8.91
C ALA A 284 3.78 2.67 8.23
N VAL A 285 2.84 2.11 7.46
CA VAL A 285 1.79 2.87 6.77
C VAL A 285 0.81 3.49 7.77
N THR A 286 0.48 2.81 8.87
CA THR A 286 -0.32 3.42 9.94
C THR A 286 0.36 4.66 10.52
N LYS A 287 1.68 4.63 10.74
CA LYS A 287 2.42 5.79 11.22
C LYS A 287 2.40 6.96 10.23
N LEU A 288 2.50 6.67 8.93
CA LEU A 288 2.32 7.66 7.86
C LEU A 288 0.92 8.28 7.92
N THR A 289 -0.12 7.46 8.07
CA THR A 289 -1.51 7.91 8.18
C THR A 289 -1.73 8.81 9.40
N MET A 290 -1.12 8.49 10.53
CA MET A 290 -1.14 9.33 11.73
C MET A 290 -0.48 10.70 11.47
N LEU A 291 0.60 10.77 10.70
CA LEU A 291 1.21 12.05 10.30
C LEU A 291 0.24 12.88 9.46
N SER A 292 -0.38 12.26 8.45
CA SER A 292 -1.38 12.92 7.60
C SER A 292 -2.55 13.48 8.43
N GLU A 293 -3.07 12.70 9.37
CA GLU A 293 -4.15 13.13 10.24
C GLU A 293 -3.73 14.30 11.15
N ARG A 294 -2.51 14.30 11.70
CA ARG A 294 -2.01 15.44 12.48
C ARG A 294 -1.82 16.70 11.63
N GLN A 295 -1.45 16.57 10.38
CA GLN A 295 -1.34 17.69 9.43
C GLN A 295 -2.73 18.21 9.03
N ILE A 296 -3.74 17.34 8.86
CA ILE A 296 -5.15 17.73 8.69
C ILE A 296 -5.61 18.54 9.91
N ASN A 297 -5.34 18.04 11.12
CA ASN A 297 -5.70 18.75 12.35
C ASN A 297 -5.04 20.14 12.41
N TYR A 298 -3.79 20.29 11.97
CA TYR A 298 -3.15 21.59 11.89
C TYR A 298 -3.90 22.55 10.94
N LEU A 299 -4.26 22.08 9.74
CA LEU A 299 -5.01 22.89 8.77
C LEU A 299 -6.38 23.35 9.30
N PHE A 300 -7.07 22.47 10.00
CA PHE A 300 -8.48 22.66 10.38
C PHE A 300 -8.69 23.36 11.72
N HIS A 301 -7.60 23.57 12.48
CA HIS A 301 -7.66 24.17 13.81
C HIS A 301 -7.10 25.59 13.80
N ASP A 302 -7.98 26.57 13.61
CA ASP A 302 -7.69 28.00 13.52
C ASP A 302 -6.82 28.53 14.67
N ARG A 303 -7.09 28.10 15.92
CA ARG A 303 -6.30 28.52 17.09
C ARG A 303 -4.89 27.92 17.13
N ILE A 304 -4.65 26.79 16.43
CA ILE A 304 -3.34 26.15 16.36
C ILE A 304 -2.50 26.79 15.25
N ASN A 305 -3.07 26.96 14.06
CA ASN A 305 -2.37 27.51 12.91
C ASN A 305 -2.34 29.06 12.90
N GLY A 306 -3.40 29.71 13.36
CA GLY A 306 -3.50 31.18 13.43
C GLY A 306 -3.61 31.89 12.07
N ILE A 307 -3.67 31.15 10.97
CA ILE A 307 -3.61 31.68 9.59
C ILE A 307 -4.78 31.25 8.71
N LEU A 308 -5.53 30.23 9.10
CA LEU A 308 -6.65 29.68 8.36
C LEU A 308 -7.94 29.76 9.17
N PRO A 309 -9.11 29.89 8.53
CA PRO A 309 -10.39 29.76 9.22
C PRO A 309 -10.60 28.31 9.71
N PRO A 310 -11.48 28.10 10.73
CA PRO A 310 -11.79 26.74 11.20
C PRO A 310 -12.21 25.85 10.04
N PHE A 311 -11.65 24.64 9.99
CA PHE A 311 -11.93 23.62 8.95
C PHE A 311 -11.72 24.11 7.51
N VAL A 312 -10.83 25.11 7.34
CA VAL A 312 -10.57 25.79 6.05
C VAL A 312 -11.88 26.23 5.37
N ASN A 313 -12.81 26.73 6.17
CA ASN A 313 -14.12 27.19 5.69
C ASN A 313 -13.98 28.56 4.99
N LEU A 314 -14.16 28.60 3.67
CA LEU A 314 -14.11 29.80 2.86
C LEU A 314 -15.49 30.50 2.77
N GLY A 315 -16.55 29.92 3.32
CA GLY A 315 -17.88 30.45 3.37
C GLY A 315 -18.14 31.30 4.63
N VAL A 316 -19.39 31.48 4.98
CA VAL A 316 -19.81 32.24 6.15
C VAL A 316 -19.70 31.39 7.40
N LEU A 317 -18.88 31.81 8.37
CA LEU A 317 -18.74 31.13 9.64
C LEU A 317 -20.06 31.11 10.39
N GLY A 318 -20.43 29.93 10.92
CA GLY A 318 -21.70 29.72 11.60
C GLY A 318 -22.85 29.29 10.66
N LEU A 319 -22.71 29.49 9.35
CA LEU A 319 -23.63 28.99 8.32
C LEU A 319 -23.03 27.81 7.57
N ASN A 320 -21.76 27.91 7.21
CA ASN A 320 -21.02 26.87 6.50
C ASN A 320 -20.07 26.13 7.46
N TYR A 321 -19.83 24.83 7.18
CA TYR A 321 -19.00 23.95 7.99
C TYR A 321 -17.62 23.65 7.35
N GLY A 322 -17.45 23.94 6.04
CA GLY A 322 -16.22 23.66 5.30
C GLY A 322 -15.88 22.17 5.28
N LEU A 323 -14.68 21.79 5.71
CA LEU A 323 -14.21 20.39 5.75
C LEU A 323 -14.35 19.73 7.14
N GLN A 324 -15.19 20.25 8.04
CA GLN A 324 -15.36 19.70 9.39
C GLN A 324 -15.69 18.20 9.39
N ALA A 325 -16.70 17.77 8.63
CA ALA A 325 -17.12 16.38 8.58
C ALA A 325 -16.07 15.48 7.90
N SER A 326 -15.27 16.02 6.97
CA SER A 326 -14.14 15.30 6.39
C SER A 326 -13.06 14.98 7.42
N GLN A 327 -12.87 15.83 8.45
CA GLN A 327 -12.00 15.52 9.58
C GLN A 327 -12.51 14.32 10.39
N PHE A 328 -13.82 14.20 10.59
CA PHE A 328 -14.39 13.02 11.27
C PHE A 328 -14.09 11.74 10.52
N THR A 329 -14.22 11.76 9.19
CA THR A 329 -13.86 10.64 8.33
C THR A 329 -12.36 10.29 8.47
N ALA A 330 -11.46 11.27 8.36
CA ALA A 330 -10.02 11.06 8.51
C ALA A 330 -9.67 10.48 9.89
N THR A 331 -10.27 10.97 10.96
CA THR A 331 -10.03 10.52 12.33
C THR A 331 -10.50 9.08 12.54
N SER A 332 -11.74 8.75 12.11
CA SER A 332 -12.28 7.39 12.27
C SER A 332 -11.49 6.35 11.47
N THR A 333 -11.11 6.70 10.24
CA THR A 333 -10.29 5.85 9.37
C THR A 333 -8.89 5.65 9.93
N THR A 334 -8.28 6.69 10.50
CA THR A 334 -6.97 6.57 11.19
C THR A 334 -7.06 5.65 12.42
N ALA A 335 -8.14 5.75 13.21
CA ALA A 335 -8.36 4.88 14.36
C ALA A 335 -8.49 3.40 13.94
N GLU A 336 -9.15 3.13 12.81
CA GLU A 336 -9.20 1.77 12.24
C GLU A 336 -7.80 1.28 11.84
N CYS A 337 -6.98 2.09 11.17
CA CYS A 337 -5.59 1.75 10.86
C CYS A 337 -4.80 1.39 12.13
N GLN A 338 -4.96 2.15 13.21
CA GLN A 338 -4.30 1.88 14.49
C GLN A 338 -4.73 0.52 15.07
N THR A 339 -6.01 0.17 14.98
CA THR A 339 -6.54 -1.13 15.43
C THR A 339 -5.98 -2.27 14.57
N LEU A 340 -5.97 -2.11 13.25
CA LEU A 340 -5.47 -3.12 12.31
C LEU A 340 -3.95 -3.32 12.38
N SER A 341 -3.21 -2.41 13.02
CA SER A 341 -1.76 -2.51 13.21
C SER A 341 -1.32 -3.59 14.20
N ASN A 342 -2.25 -4.24 14.91
CA ASN A 342 -1.89 -5.38 15.75
C ASN A 342 -1.24 -6.48 14.89
N PRO A 343 -0.08 -7.04 15.32
CA PRO A 343 0.62 -8.04 14.51
C PRO A 343 -0.20 -9.31 14.31
N MET A 344 -0.35 -9.76 13.08
CA MET A 344 -0.95 -11.06 12.74
C MET A 344 0.08 -12.18 12.81
N TYR A 345 1.33 -11.88 12.55
CA TYR A 345 2.45 -12.82 12.56
C TYR A 345 2.59 -13.64 13.85
N VAL A 346 2.23 -13.05 14.99
CA VAL A 346 2.29 -13.73 16.29
C VAL A 346 1.05 -14.58 16.60
N HIS A 347 0.09 -14.67 15.71
CA HIS A 347 -1.08 -15.54 15.85
C HIS A 347 -0.83 -16.87 15.14
N SER A 348 -0.82 -17.95 15.92
CA SER A 348 -0.66 -19.31 15.42
C SER A 348 -1.72 -20.22 16.03
N ILE A 349 -2.53 -20.82 15.19
CA ILE A 349 -3.60 -21.75 15.60
C ILE A 349 -3.33 -23.10 14.93
N PRO A 350 -2.95 -24.15 15.69
CA PRO A 350 -2.71 -25.46 15.14
C PRO A 350 -3.89 -26.02 14.36
N ASN A 351 -3.60 -26.70 13.25
CA ASN A 351 -4.61 -27.33 12.40
C ASN A 351 -4.04 -28.56 11.69
N ASN A 352 -4.83 -29.22 10.81
CA ASN A 352 -4.46 -30.43 10.10
C ASN A 352 -4.00 -31.56 11.05
N ASN A 353 -4.84 -31.86 12.09
CA ASN A 353 -4.52 -32.83 13.15
C ASN A 353 -3.15 -32.55 13.83
N ASP A 354 -2.90 -31.28 14.14
CA ASP A 354 -1.67 -30.77 14.77
C ASP A 354 -0.38 -30.99 13.96
N ASN A 355 -0.45 -31.46 12.73
CA ASN A 355 0.73 -31.51 11.86
C ASN A 355 1.24 -30.12 11.50
N GLN A 356 0.31 -29.16 11.35
CA GLN A 356 0.61 -27.74 11.17
C GLN A 356 0.45 -27.04 12.54
N ASP A 357 1.35 -27.33 13.45
CA ASP A 357 1.33 -26.89 14.85
C ASP A 357 1.80 -25.44 15.03
N ILE A 358 2.53 -24.89 14.03
CA ILE A 358 2.87 -23.47 13.93
C ILE A 358 2.54 -22.97 12.51
N VAL A 359 1.88 -21.82 12.43
CA VAL A 359 1.40 -21.25 11.17
C VAL A 359 1.73 -19.77 11.08
N SER A 360 1.94 -19.26 9.86
CA SER A 360 2.43 -17.89 9.65
C SER A 360 1.32 -16.84 9.51
N MET A 361 0.10 -17.22 9.11
CA MET A 361 -1.01 -16.31 8.77
C MET A 361 -0.64 -15.23 7.73
N GLY A 362 0.25 -15.55 6.77
CA GLY A 362 0.83 -14.56 5.85
C GLY A 362 -0.19 -13.85 4.97
N THR A 363 -1.17 -14.58 4.42
CA THR A 363 -2.25 -13.96 3.63
C THR A 363 -3.14 -13.05 4.47
N ASN A 364 -3.45 -13.42 5.72
CA ASN A 364 -4.18 -12.55 6.64
C ASN A 364 -3.40 -11.26 6.93
N SER A 365 -2.09 -11.36 7.20
CA SER A 365 -1.22 -10.20 7.40
C SER A 365 -1.22 -9.29 6.17
N ALA A 366 -1.08 -9.86 4.97
CA ALA A 366 -1.10 -9.12 3.72
C ALA A 366 -2.46 -8.43 3.43
N LEU A 367 -3.59 -9.08 3.75
CA LEU A 367 -4.92 -8.49 3.62
C LEU A 367 -5.17 -7.36 4.60
N LEU A 368 -4.69 -7.47 5.85
CA LEU A 368 -4.76 -6.37 6.81
C LEU A 368 -3.90 -5.19 6.37
N ALA A 369 -2.69 -5.44 5.84
CA ALA A 369 -1.85 -4.39 5.27
C ALA A 369 -2.54 -3.70 4.08
N LYS A 370 -3.20 -4.46 3.19
CA LYS A 370 -4.02 -3.91 2.10
C LYS A 370 -5.08 -2.94 2.62
N THR A 371 -5.84 -3.34 3.65
CA THR A 371 -6.89 -2.48 4.24
C THR A 371 -6.31 -1.21 4.84
N VAL A 372 -5.19 -1.29 5.56
CA VAL A 372 -4.50 -0.11 6.11
C VAL A 372 -4.04 0.83 5.00
N ILE A 373 -3.52 0.30 3.89
CA ILE A 373 -3.09 1.11 2.74
C ILE A 373 -4.29 1.80 2.08
N GLU A 374 -5.40 1.09 1.86
CA GLU A 374 -6.63 1.66 1.30
C GLU A 374 -7.20 2.78 2.18
N ASN A 375 -7.24 2.57 3.48
CA ASN A 375 -7.64 3.58 4.47
C ASN A 375 -6.71 4.79 4.46
N SER A 376 -5.42 4.59 4.29
CA SER A 376 -4.42 5.66 4.24
C SER A 376 -4.62 6.58 3.04
N TYR A 377 -5.01 6.04 1.88
CA TYR A 377 -5.39 6.85 0.72
C TYR A 377 -6.61 7.74 1.00
N GLN A 378 -7.59 7.27 1.79
CA GLN A 378 -8.74 8.08 2.17
C GLN A 378 -8.32 9.28 3.04
N VAL A 379 -7.47 9.05 4.03
CA VAL A 379 -6.95 10.11 4.90
C VAL A 379 -6.11 11.12 4.11
N MET A 380 -5.24 10.63 3.23
CA MET A 380 -4.40 11.47 2.39
C MET A 380 -5.22 12.29 1.38
N ALA A 381 -6.28 11.72 0.83
CA ALA A 381 -7.21 12.44 -0.05
C ALA A 381 -7.82 13.65 0.67
N ILE A 382 -8.29 13.48 1.90
CA ILE A 382 -8.82 14.57 2.73
C ILE A 382 -7.74 15.62 3.04
N GLN A 383 -6.51 15.19 3.28
CA GLN A 383 -5.38 16.10 3.49
C GLN A 383 -5.15 17.00 2.27
N PHE A 384 -5.09 16.44 1.06
CA PHE A 384 -4.90 17.22 -0.16
C PHE A 384 -6.07 18.15 -0.46
N MET A 385 -7.30 17.76 -0.15
CA MET A 385 -8.46 18.66 -0.23
C MET A 385 -8.30 19.85 0.71
N GLY A 386 -7.85 19.64 1.94
CA GLY A 386 -7.54 20.70 2.90
C GLY A 386 -6.39 21.59 2.45
N ILE A 387 -5.31 21.02 1.94
CA ILE A 387 -4.16 21.74 1.38
C ILE A 387 -4.60 22.68 0.25
N ALA A 388 -5.36 22.15 -0.72
CA ALA A 388 -5.82 22.94 -1.86
C ALA A 388 -6.69 24.12 -1.41
N GLN A 389 -7.68 23.91 -0.52
CA GLN A 389 -8.51 24.99 0.04
C GLN A 389 -7.68 26.03 0.82
N ALA A 390 -6.66 25.60 1.58
CA ALA A 390 -5.78 26.52 2.31
C ALA A 390 -4.94 27.41 1.38
N ILE A 391 -4.43 26.85 0.29
CA ILE A 391 -3.68 27.60 -0.73
C ILE A 391 -4.55 28.71 -1.33
N ASP A 392 -5.82 28.41 -1.67
CA ASP A 392 -6.74 29.43 -2.19
C ASP A 392 -7.06 30.52 -1.16
N TYR A 393 -7.32 30.13 0.08
CA TYR A 393 -7.59 31.09 1.14
C TYR A 393 -6.43 32.07 1.34
N LEU A 394 -5.20 31.53 1.39
CA LEU A 394 -3.99 32.34 1.59
C LEU A 394 -3.52 33.04 0.32
N LYS A 395 -4.05 32.68 -0.85
CA LYS A 395 -3.67 33.22 -2.17
C LYS A 395 -2.17 33.10 -2.45
N ILE A 396 -1.59 31.94 -2.16
CA ILE A 396 -0.14 31.70 -2.26
C ILE A 396 0.27 30.86 -3.46
N GLN A 397 -0.64 30.52 -4.36
CA GLN A 397 -0.39 29.65 -5.52
C GLN A 397 0.83 30.06 -6.35
N ASP A 398 1.07 31.38 -6.51
CA ASP A 398 2.22 31.91 -7.26
C ASP A 398 3.54 31.91 -6.49
N ARG A 399 3.50 31.57 -5.20
CA ARG A 399 4.65 31.50 -4.31
C ARG A 399 5.11 30.08 -4.04
N LEU A 400 4.27 29.08 -4.38
CA LEU A 400 4.59 27.66 -4.22
C LEU A 400 5.80 27.25 -5.07
N SER A 401 6.45 26.17 -4.72
CA SER A 401 7.42 25.51 -5.58
C SER A 401 6.75 25.05 -6.88
N SER A 402 7.53 24.81 -7.93
CA SER A 402 6.98 24.35 -9.21
C SER A 402 6.23 23.02 -9.09
N LYS A 403 6.76 22.07 -8.29
CA LYS A 403 6.12 20.77 -8.06
C LYS A 403 4.83 20.91 -7.25
N SER A 404 4.83 21.71 -6.19
CA SER A 404 3.62 21.97 -5.37
C SER A 404 2.55 22.68 -6.18
N ARG A 405 2.94 23.63 -7.03
CA ARG A 405 2.00 24.32 -7.93
C ARG A 405 1.37 23.36 -8.93
N GLN A 406 2.17 22.50 -9.56
CA GLN A 406 1.66 21.51 -10.50
C GLN A 406 0.61 20.61 -9.84
N VAL A 407 0.90 20.06 -8.65
CA VAL A 407 -0.06 19.22 -7.91
C VAL A 407 -1.32 20.00 -7.56
N TYR A 408 -1.18 21.25 -7.11
CA TYR A 408 -2.33 22.11 -6.82
C TYR A 408 -3.21 22.33 -8.06
N GLU A 409 -2.62 22.64 -9.21
CA GLU A 409 -3.35 22.87 -10.47
C GLU A 409 -4.04 21.60 -10.96
N GLU A 410 -3.36 20.44 -10.88
CA GLU A 410 -3.94 19.13 -11.21
C GLU A 410 -5.15 18.83 -10.32
N ILE A 411 -5.04 19.02 -9.00
CA ILE A 411 -6.14 18.83 -8.05
C ILE A 411 -7.30 19.78 -8.37
N ARG A 412 -7.03 21.04 -8.69
CA ARG A 412 -8.06 22.02 -9.01
C ARG A 412 -8.80 21.74 -10.33
N SER A 413 -8.24 20.90 -11.18
CA SER A 413 -8.93 20.47 -12.42
C SER A 413 -10.17 19.60 -12.14
N PHE A 414 -10.23 18.88 -11.00
CA PHE A 414 -11.36 18.01 -10.65
C PHE A 414 -11.97 18.31 -9.27
N PHE A 415 -11.28 19.05 -8.42
CA PHE A 415 -11.75 19.50 -7.11
C PHE A 415 -11.79 21.04 -7.10
N PRO A 416 -12.91 21.68 -7.47
CA PRO A 416 -13.02 23.13 -7.54
C PRO A 416 -13.02 23.76 -6.14
N VAL A 417 -12.62 25.02 -6.05
CA VAL A 417 -12.77 25.84 -4.84
C VAL A 417 -14.25 25.90 -4.47
N PHE A 418 -14.54 25.74 -3.19
CA PHE A 418 -15.92 25.86 -2.72
C PHE A 418 -16.02 26.81 -1.51
N THR A 419 -17.10 27.56 -1.47
CA THR A 419 -17.50 28.44 -0.37
C THR A 419 -18.80 27.97 0.28
N ASN A 420 -19.67 27.33 -0.48
CA ASN A 420 -20.90 26.71 -0.01
C ASN A 420 -20.66 25.21 0.22
N ASP A 421 -21.25 24.68 1.29
CA ASP A 421 -21.12 23.26 1.61
C ASP A 421 -21.81 22.40 0.56
N THR A 422 -21.13 21.38 0.12
CA THR A 422 -21.63 20.36 -0.81
C THR A 422 -21.14 18.97 -0.37
N PRO A 423 -21.86 17.88 -0.70
CA PRO A 423 -21.39 16.53 -0.40
C PRO A 423 -20.00 16.28 -1.02
N LYS A 424 -19.06 15.78 -0.20
CA LYS A 424 -17.65 15.62 -0.61
C LYS A 424 -17.22 14.18 -0.89
N TYR A 425 -18.10 13.20 -0.74
CA TYR A 425 -17.71 11.79 -0.87
C TYR A 425 -17.21 11.44 -2.28
N LYS A 426 -17.77 12.04 -3.33
CA LYS A 426 -17.30 11.81 -4.71
C LYS A 426 -15.95 12.44 -4.98
N GLU A 427 -15.73 13.64 -4.47
CA GLU A 427 -14.44 14.31 -4.58
C GLU A 427 -13.35 13.58 -3.81
N ILE A 428 -13.66 12.93 -2.67
CA ILE A 428 -12.74 12.05 -1.95
C ILE A 428 -12.38 10.84 -2.83
N GLU A 429 -13.36 10.18 -3.48
CA GLU A 429 -13.12 9.06 -4.40
C GLU A 429 -12.23 9.50 -5.59
N MET A 430 -12.54 10.64 -6.22
CA MET A 430 -11.73 11.18 -7.32
C MET A 430 -10.30 11.49 -6.89
N MET A 431 -10.11 12.01 -5.68
CA MET A 431 -8.78 12.29 -5.12
C MET A 431 -8.01 11.00 -4.85
N ILE A 432 -8.67 9.96 -4.32
CA ILE A 432 -8.06 8.63 -4.12
C ILE A 432 -7.59 8.06 -5.47
N ASP A 433 -8.43 8.15 -6.51
CA ASP A 433 -8.09 7.68 -7.84
C ASP A 433 -6.91 8.45 -8.43
N TYR A 434 -6.87 9.77 -8.26
CA TYR A 434 -5.74 10.60 -8.65
C TYR A 434 -4.44 10.15 -7.96
N LEU A 435 -4.46 10.03 -6.62
CA LEU A 435 -3.29 9.64 -5.85
C LEU A 435 -2.79 8.22 -6.19
N LYS A 436 -3.69 7.31 -6.59
CA LYS A 436 -3.31 5.95 -7.00
C LYS A 436 -2.73 5.87 -8.41
N LYS A 437 -3.20 6.73 -9.33
CA LYS A 437 -2.74 6.74 -10.73
C LYS A 437 -1.40 7.43 -10.89
N GLU A 438 -1.28 8.61 -10.29
CA GLU A 438 -0.09 9.44 -10.44
C GLU A 438 1.11 8.87 -9.67
N ASP A 439 2.30 9.02 -10.26
CA ASP A 439 3.58 8.65 -9.66
C ASP A 439 4.43 9.93 -9.58
N LYS A 440 4.51 10.52 -8.40
CA LYS A 440 5.20 11.81 -8.15
C LYS A 440 6.56 11.61 -7.51
#